data_52970659861deba74007079a2c0f29aa
#
_entry.id   52970659861deba74007079a2c0f29aa
#
_cell.length_a   1.000
_cell.length_b   1.000
_cell.length_c   1.000
_cell.angle_alpha   90.00
_cell.angle_beta   90.00
_cell.angle_gamma   90.00
#
_symmetry.space_group_name_H-M   'P 1'
#
loop_
_entity.id
_entity.type
_entity.pdbx_description
1 polymer ?
#
loop_
_entity_poly.entity_id
_entity_poly.type
_entity_poly.pdbx_seq_one_letter_code
_entity_poly.pdbx_strand_id
1 'polypeptide(L)'
;MKRREFLLSAAAFALPVPPGNEIAFKVLRNGTPIGEHHLNFTQSGGDLTVDINVALLVTFASIPVFRYNLKATEKWSGGVFQSLESLINNNGAQLEVQAHKTAAGYDVLGINHSDPSSSYPEYTAPANTMPLTYWNRAMLNGTILNIQTAHSYPAIVSSPEWDKLPTANGGFIVAQRFDVTGKLHLTVWYDQNNAWSGLEFHVNGDESYQKITA
;
A
#
# COMPACT_ATOMS: atom_id res chain seq x y z
N MET A 1 -18.64 47.58 16.24
CA MET A 1 -17.73 46.88 15.32
C MET A 1 -17.91 45.39 15.51
N LYS A 2 -18.57 44.68 14.56
CA LYS A 2 -18.72 43.22 14.62
C LYS A 2 -17.45 42.59 14.04
N ARG A 3 -16.70 41.81 14.86
CA ARG A 3 -15.62 40.96 14.39
C ARG A 3 -16.22 39.88 13.49
N ARG A 4 -15.87 39.86 12.22
CA ARG A 4 -16.10 38.75 11.33
C ARG A 4 -15.04 37.69 11.67
N GLU A 5 -15.44 36.60 12.27
CA GLU A 5 -14.62 35.40 12.37
C GLU A 5 -14.53 34.76 10.96
N PHE A 6 -13.34 34.78 10.40
CA PHE A 6 -13.02 34.00 9.20
C PHE A 6 -12.86 32.57 9.64
N LEU A 7 -13.89 31.75 9.42
CA LEU A 7 -13.75 30.31 9.44
C LEU A 7 -12.88 29.89 8.25
N LEU A 8 -11.60 29.66 8.49
CA LEU A 8 -10.73 28.95 7.56
C LEU A 8 -11.25 27.52 7.48
N SER A 9 -12.10 27.24 6.49
CA SER A 9 -12.42 25.89 6.09
C SER A 9 -11.13 25.28 5.56
N ALA A 10 -10.48 24.42 6.35
CA ALA A 10 -9.43 23.55 5.84
C ALA A 10 -10.10 22.68 4.78
N ALA A 11 -9.75 22.88 3.52
CA ALA A 11 -10.15 21.98 2.45
C ALA A 11 -9.52 20.61 2.79
N ALA A 12 -10.33 19.70 3.28
CA ALA A 12 -9.93 18.30 3.42
C ALA A 12 -9.59 17.82 2.01
N PHE A 13 -8.34 17.48 1.77
CA PHE A 13 -7.94 16.84 0.52
C PHE A 13 -8.71 15.52 0.42
N ALA A 14 -9.58 15.40 -0.57
CA ALA A 14 -10.30 14.18 -0.81
C ALA A 14 -9.28 13.07 -1.11
N LEU A 15 -9.38 11.95 -0.38
CA LEU A 15 -8.56 10.77 -0.66
C LEU A 15 -8.90 10.21 -2.05
N PRO A 16 -7.92 9.64 -2.79
CA PRO A 16 -8.11 9.16 -4.16
C PRO A 16 -8.85 7.81 -4.19
N VAL A 17 -10.08 7.78 -3.67
CA VAL A 17 -10.94 6.59 -3.70
C VAL A 17 -11.44 6.37 -5.12
N PRO A 18 -11.29 5.16 -5.70
CA PRO A 18 -11.74 4.86 -7.05
C PRO A 18 -13.28 4.87 -7.14
N PRO A 19 -13.86 5.20 -8.31
CA PRO A 19 -15.33 5.26 -8.49
C PRO A 19 -16.06 3.98 -8.13
N GLY A 20 -15.46 2.81 -8.36
CA GLY A 20 -16.01 1.50 -8.03
C GLY A 20 -15.78 1.04 -6.59
N ASN A 21 -15.14 1.87 -5.74
CA ASN A 21 -14.73 1.48 -4.39
C ASN A 21 -13.88 0.20 -4.32
N GLU A 22 -13.20 -0.14 -5.42
CA GLU A 22 -12.33 -1.31 -5.52
C GLU A 22 -11.13 -1.01 -6.43
N ILE A 23 -9.97 -1.54 -6.05
CA ILE A 23 -8.80 -1.69 -6.91
C ILE A 23 -8.39 -3.15 -6.88
N ALA A 24 -8.19 -3.75 -8.05
CA ALA A 24 -7.78 -5.13 -8.17
C ALA A 24 -6.64 -5.29 -9.18
N PHE A 25 -5.70 -6.17 -8.85
CA PHE A 25 -4.57 -6.53 -9.70
C PHE A 25 -4.39 -8.03 -9.80
N LYS A 26 -4.06 -8.50 -11.00
CA LYS A 26 -3.42 -9.78 -11.23
C LYS A 26 -1.93 -9.63 -10.94
N VAL A 27 -1.39 -10.49 -10.09
CA VAL A 27 0.03 -10.49 -9.75
C VAL A 27 0.74 -11.58 -10.53
N LEU A 28 1.84 -11.20 -11.20
CA LEU A 28 2.66 -12.10 -11.98
C LEU A 28 4.07 -12.19 -11.38
N ARG A 29 4.69 -13.36 -11.47
CA ARG A 29 6.13 -13.57 -11.23
C ARG A 29 6.77 -14.11 -12.48
N ASN A 30 7.77 -13.40 -13.02
CA ASN A 30 8.42 -13.73 -14.30
C ASN A 30 7.38 -13.95 -15.42
N GLY A 31 6.35 -13.11 -15.47
CA GLY A 31 5.25 -13.19 -16.45
C GLY A 31 4.20 -14.28 -16.19
N THR A 32 4.36 -15.13 -15.18
CA THR A 32 3.40 -16.18 -14.82
C THR A 32 2.46 -15.69 -13.72
N PRO A 33 1.11 -15.77 -13.88
CA PRO A 33 0.18 -15.41 -12.84
C PRO A 33 0.37 -16.26 -11.58
N ILE A 34 0.45 -15.60 -10.41
CA ILE A 34 0.63 -16.25 -9.11
C ILE A 34 -0.47 -15.89 -8.11
N GLY A 35 -1.38 -14.98 -8.45
CA GLY A 35 -2.49 -14.59 -7.58
C GLY A 35 -3.00 -13.19 -7.83
N GLU A 36 -3.62 -12.61 -6.82
CA GLU A 36 -4.31 -11.32 -6.91
C GLU A 36 -4.07 -10.45 -5.66
N HIS A 37 -4.23 -9.13 -5.86
CA HIS A 37 -4.21 -8.10 -4.82
C HIS A 37 -5.45 -7.23 -4.96
N HIS A 38 -6.29 -7.20 -3.93
CA HIS A 38 -7.55 -6.45 -3.88
C HIS A 38 -7.53 -5.42 -2.77
N LEU A 39 -8.09 -4.24 -3.04
CA LEU A 39 -8.40 -3.19 -2.07
C LEU A 39 -9.86 -2.83 -2.19
N ASN A 40 -10.58 -2.85 -1.07
CA ASN A 40 -11.98 -2.42 -0.97
C ASN A 40 -12.07 -1.18 -0.09
N PHE A 41 -12.82 -0.18 -0.56
CA PHE A 41 -12.93 1.13 0.06
C PHE A 41 -14.34 1.31 0.62
N THR A 42 -14.46 1.56 1.92
CA THR A 42 -15.73 1.83 2.59
C THR A 42 -15.71 3.23 3.19
N GLN A 43 -16.59 4.11 2.70
CA GLN A 43 -16.71 5.49 3.21
C GLN A 43 -17.93 5.63 4.12
N SER A 44 -17.76 6.33 5.24
CA SER A 44 -18.83 6.67 6.17
C SER A 44 -18.59 8.05 6.77
N GLY A 45 -19.37 9.03 6.35
CA GLY A 45 -19.15 10.44 6.75
C GLY A 45 -17.79 10.96 6.28
N GLY A 46 -16.95 11.40 7.22
CA GLY A 46 -15.56 11.85 6.94
C GLY A 46 -14.51 10.76 7.09
N ASP A 47 -14.93 9.53 7.35
CA ASP A 47 -14.04 8.38 7.59
C ASP A 47 -13.97 7.48 6.36
N LEU A 48 -12.80 6.86 6.16
CA LEU A 48 -12.56 5.85 5.14
C LEU A 48 -11.87 4.64 5.78
N THR A 49 -12.40 3.45 5.47
CA THR A 49 -11.74 2.17 5.74
C THR A 49 -11.28 1.57 4.41
N VAL A 50 -10.04 1.07 4.37
CA VAL A 50 -9.49 0.36 3.21
C VAL A 50 -9.09 -1.03 3.66
N ASP A 51 -9.82 -2.03 3.17
CA ASP A 51 -9.51 -3.44 3.39
C ASP A 51 -8.69 -3.99 2.23
N ILE A 52 -7.53 -4.54 2.55
CA ILE A 52 -6.52 -5.01 1.61
C ILE A 52 -6.38 -6.51 1.75
N ASN A 53 -6.39 -7.22 0.63
CA ASN A 53 -6.21 -8.65 0.59
C ASN A 53 -5.26 -9.04 -0.54
N VAL A 54 -4.17 -9.74 -0.20
CA VAL A 54 -3.21 -10.30 -1.15
C VAL A 54 -3.16 -11.81 -0.96
N ALA A 55 -3.32 -12.56 -2.03
CA ALA A 55 -3.22 -14.02 -2.00
C ALA A 55 -2.37 -14.51 -3.18
N LEU A 56 -1.16 -15.02 -2.87
CA LEU A 56 -0.21 -15.48 -3.88
C LEU A 56 0.15 -16.94 -3.65
N LEU A 57 0.26 -17.70 -4.75
CA LEU A 57 0.64 -19.09 -4.76
C LEU A 57 1.62 -19.35 -5.91
N VAL A 58 2.84 -19.75 -5.59
CA VAL A 58 3.81 -20.22 -6.58
C VAL A 58 3.83 -21.73 -6.58
N THR A 59 3.68 -22.32 -7.75
CA THR A 59 3.73 -23.77 -7.95
C THR A 59 4.91 -24.15 -8.85
N PHE A 60 5.49 -25.32 -8.59
CA PHE A 60 6.45 -25.98 -9.47
C PHE A 60 5.94 -27.39 -9.77
N ALA A 61 5.77 -27.73 -11.05
CA ALA A 61 5.17 -29.01 -11.48
C ALA A 61 3.84 -29.31 -10.75
N SER A 62 2.97 -28.30 -10.61
CA SER A 62 1.69 -28.35 -9.89
C SER A 62 1.79 -28.54 -8.36
N ILE A 63 2.99 -28.55 -7.80
CA ILE A 63 3.21 -28.63 -6.35
C ILE A 63 3.38 -27.21 -5.79
N PRO A 64 2.61 -26.78 -4.77
CA PRO A 64 2.83 -25.52 -4.09
C PRO A 64 4.22 -25.47 -3.45
N VAL A 65 5.03 -24.47 -3.85
CA VAL A 65 6.38 -24.26 -3.31
C VAL A 65 6.49 -22.98 -2.49
N PHE A 66 5.52 -22.06 -2.64
CA PHE A 66 5.46 -20.83 -1.84
C PHE A 66 4.03 -20.31 -1.76
N ARG A 67 3.61 -19.88 -0.57
CA ARG A 67 2.31 -19.22 -0.31
C ARG A 67 2.53 -17.93 0.43
N TYR A 68 1.82 -16.89 -0.01
CA TYR A 68 1.79 -15.60 0.67
C TYR A 68 0.36 -15.12 0.78
N ASN A 69 -0.05 -14.74 1.99
CA ASN A 69 -1.32 -14.08 2.24
C ASN A 69 -1.07 -12.85 3.12
N LEU A 70 -1.66 -11.74 2.75
CA LEU A 70 -1.70 -10.54 3.55
C LEU A 70 -3.15 -10.07 3.64
N LYS A 71 -3.58 -9.73 4.85
CA LYS A 71 -4.83 -8.99 5.10
C LYS A 71 -4.46 -7.77 5.91
N ALA A 72 -4.87 -6.60 5.44
CA ALA A 72 -4.66 -5.38 6.20
C ALA A 72 -5.91 -4.50 6.15
N THR A 73 -6.11 -3.73 7.22
CA THR A 73 -7.15 -2.71 7.29
C THR A 73 -6.52 -1.38 7.67
N GLU A 74 -6.74 -0.37 6.85
CA GLU A 74 -6.38 1.02 7.13
C GLU A 74 -7.62 1.80 7.53
N LYS A 75 -7.46 2.71 8.49
CA LYS A 75 -8.48 3.70 8.85
C LYS A 75 -7.96 5.11 8.63
N TRP A 76 -8.81 5.94 8.04
CA TRP A 76 -8.55 7.33 7.71
C TRP A 76 -9.70 8.19 8.21
N SER A 77 -9.43 9.37 8.75
CA SER A 77 -10.44 10.33 9.20
C SER A 77 -10.05 11.75 8.75
N GLY A 78 -10.98 12.46 8.12
CA GLY A 78 -10.72 13.79 7.58
C GLY A 78 -9.56 13.84 6.58
N GLY A 79 -9.29 12.77 5.85
CA GLY A 79 -8.16 12.66 4.91
C GLY A 79 -6.80 12.33 5.56
N VAL A 80 -6.78 12.10 6.88
CA VAL A 80 -5.56 11.79 7.64
C VAL A 80 -5.54 10.31 8.02
N PHE A 81 -4.40 9.64 7.79
CA PHE A 81 -4.15 8.26 8.23
C PHE A 81 -4.25 8.18 9.76
N GLN A 82 -5.04 7.22 10.27
CA GLN A 82 -5.28 7.02 11.71
C GLN A 82 -4.67 5.74 12.24
N SER A 83 -4.87 4.63 11.53
CA SER A 83 -4.35 3.33 11.97
C SER A 83 -4.22 2.34 10.84
N LEU A 84 -3.36 1.36 11.06
CA LEU A 84 -3.18 0.17 10.24
C LEU A 84 -3.12 -1.05 11.16
N GLU A 85 -3.76 -2.13 10.73
CA GLU A 85 -3.54 -3.48 11.22
C GLU A 85 -3.28 -4.38 10.00
N SER A 86 -2.17 -5.15 10.01
CA SER A 86 -1.78 -6.02 8.92
C SER A 86 -1.38 -7.38 9.45
N LEU A 87 -2.00 -8.44 8.92
CA LEU A 87 -1.72 -9.84 9.25
C LEU A 87 -1.15 -10.53 8.03
N ILE A 88 0.02 -11.14 8.18
CA ILE A 88 0.76 -11.75 7.08
C ILE A 88 1.04 -13.23 7.40
N ASN A 89 0.77 -14.09 6.42
CA ASN A 89 1.31 -15.43 6.39
C ASN A 89 2.31 -15.53 5.22
N ASN A 90 3.59 -15.51 5.53
CA ASN A 90 4.66 -15.61 4.55
C ASN A 90 5.23 -17.03 4.61
N ASN A 91 4.67 -17.92 3.78
CA ASN A 91 5.08 -19.33 3.67
C ASN A 91 5.12 -20.08 5.02
N GLY A 92 4.13 -19.79 5.88
CA GLY A 92 4.00 -20.36 7.21
C GLY A 92 4.41 -19.44 8.35
N ALA A 93 5.30 -18.46 8.10
CA ALA A 93 5.64 -17.45 9.11
C ALA A 93 4.46 -16.48 9.29
N GLN A 94 3.99 -16.36 10.54
CA GLN A 94 2.86 -15.50 10.92
C GLN A 94 3.38 -14.19 11.49
N LEU A 95 3.16 -13.10 10.77
CA LEU A 95 3.63 -11.76 11.12
C LEU A 95 2.44 -10.82 11.27
N GLU A 96 2.59 -9.80 12.13
CA GLU A 96 1.61 -8.75 12.32
C GLU A 96 2.30 -7.38 12.39
N VAL A 97 1.66 -6.36 11.83
CA VAL A 97 2.09 -4.96 11.96
C VAL A 97 0.90 -4.12 12.38
N GLN A 98 1.08 -3.36 13.44
CA GLN A 98 0.12 -2.37 13.92
C GLN A 98 0.74 -0.97 13.84
N ALA A 99 -0.07 0.02 13.49
CA ALA A 99 0.31 1.43 13.56
C ALA A 99 -0.89 2.26 14.01
N HIS A 100 -0.68 3.15 14.98
CA HIS A 100 -1.71 4.02 15.53
C HIS A 100 -1.22 5.46 15.61
N LYS A 101 -2.04 6.40 15.15
CA LYS A 101 -1.75 7.83 15.20
C LYS A 101 -1.69 8.31 16.65
N THR A 102 -0.65 9.08 16.98
CA THR A 102 -0.47 9.77 18.27
C THR A 102 -0.21 11.25 18.05
N ALA A 103 -0.01 12.02 19.13
CA ALA A 103 0.39 13.40 19.04
C ALA A 103 1.82 13.58 18.49
N ALA A 104 2.71 12.58 18.67
CA ALA A 104 4.11 12.61 18.25
C ALA A 104 4.34 12.05 16.83
N GLY A 105 3.38 11.30 16.29
CA GLY A 105 3.51 10.63 15.01
C GLY A 105 2.67 9.36 14.97
N TYR A 106 3.28 8.21 14.75
CA TYR A 106 2.59 6.91 14.73
C TYR A 106 3.36 5.92 15.60
N ASP A 107 2.72 5.35 16.60
CA ASP A 107 3.28 4.22 17.33
C ASP A 107 3.14 2.98 16.47
N VAL A 108 4.27 2.35 16.17
CA VAL A 108 4.40 1.18 15.29
C VAL A 108 4.85 -0.01 16.11
N LEU A 109 4.16 -1.12 15.96
CA LEU A 109 4.47 -2.41 16.58
C LEU A 109 4.48 -3.51 15.52
N GLY A 110 5.58 -4.25 15.43
CA GLY A 110 5.67 -5.50 14.70
C GLY A 110 5.62 -6.69 15.65
N ILE A 111 4.99 -7.78 15.24
CA ILE A 111 4.89 -9.02 16.02
C ILE A 111 5.21 -10.20 15.10
N ASN A 112 6.07 -11.11 15.58
CA ASN A 112 6.31 -12.39 14.93
C ASN A 112 5.67 -13.50 15.76
N HIS A 113 4.50 -13.95 15.37
CA HIS A 113 3.77 -15.01 16.09
C HIS A 113 4.39 -16.40 15.92
N SER A 114 5.21 -16.59 14.88
CA SER A 114 5.91 -17.86 14.63
C SER A 114 7.21 -17.98 15.42
N ASP A 115 7.80 -16.85 15.83
CA ASP A 115 8.96 -16.77 16.70
C ASP A 115 8.86 -15.58 17.64
N PRO A 116 8.12 -15.72 18.77
CA PRO A 116 7.97 -14.65 19.75
C PRO A 116 9.27 -14.20 20.41
N SER A 117 10.36 -14.97 20.27
CA SER A 117 11.70 -14.60 20.78
C SER A 117 12.47 -13.67 19.84
N SER A 118 12.03 -13.54 18.58
CA SER A 118 12.64 -12.64 17.62
C SER A 118 12.28 -11.18 17.95
N SER A 119 13.28 -10.29 17.88
CA SER A 119 13.05 -8.86 18.04
C SER A 119 12.37 -8.30 16.80
N TYR A 120 11.16 -7.76 16.95
CA TYR A 120 10.44 -7.05 15.90
C TYR A 120 10.37 -5.55 16.26
N PRO A 121 10.29 -4.65 15.27
CA PRO A 121 10.31 -3.22 15.54
C PRO A 121 9.17 -2.75 16.41
N GLU A 122 9.49 -1.93 17.43
CA GLU A 122 8.54 -1.16 18.24
C GLU A 122 9.13 0.25 18.41
N TYR A 123 8.43 1.27 17.91
CA TYR A 123 8.92 2.65 17.92
C TYR A 123 7.83 3.64 17.51
N THR A 124 8.11 4.95 17.70
CA THR A 124 7.27 6.02 17.17
C THR A 124 7.84 6.52 15.83
N ALA A 125 7.09 6.34 14.75
CA ALA A 125 7.42 6.84 13.41
C ALA A 125 7.00 8.32 13.25
N PRO A 126 7.65 9.09 12.34
CA PRO A 126 7.33 10.49 12.10
C PRO A 126 5.87 10.75 11.71
N ALA A 127 5.38 11.98 11.98
CA ALA A 127 3.99 12.36 11.70
C ALA A 127 3.62 12.36 10.20
N ASN A 128 4.61 12.37 9.29
CA ASN A 128 4.42 12.25 7.84
C ASN A 128 4.53 10.80 7.34
N THR A 129 4.39 9.82 8.23
CA THR A 129 4.44 8.40 7.86
C THR A 129 3.16 7.99 7.16
N MET A 130 3.33 7.22 6.07
CA MET A 130 2.26 6.65 5.25
C MET A 130 2.48 5.15 5.06
N PRO A 131 1.44 4.32 5.07
CA PRO A 131 1.57 2.88 4.84
C PRO A 131 1.96 2.57 3.39
N LEU A 132 2.78 1.52 3.19
CA LEU A 132 3.19 1.01 1.88
C LEU A 132 2.06 0.14 1.30
N THR A 133 1.00 0.78 0.85
CA THR A 133 -0.20 0.12 0.30
C THR A 133 -0.54 0.59 -1.10
N TYR A 134 0.26 1.49 -1.63
CA TYR A 134 0.33 1.97 -3.02
C TYR A 134 -0.87 2.81 -3.49
N TRP A 135 -2.08 2.60 -3.00
CA TRP A 135 -3.28 3.26 -3.51
C TRP A 135 -3.28 4.78 -3.32
N ASN A 136 -2.64 5.27 -2.26
CA ASN A 136 -2.48 6.69 -1.99
C ASN A 136 -1.07 7.17 -2.35
N ARG A 137 -0.96 7.88 -3.49
CA ARG A 137 0.31 8.43 -3.98
C ARG A 137 1.05 9.31 -2.97
N ALA A 138 0.35 9.89 -1.97
CA ALA A 138 0.97 10.71 -0.94
C ALA A 138 2.06 9.95 -0.14
N MET A 139 2.07 8.61 -0.15
CA MET A 139 3.14 7.80 0.45
C MET A 139 4.54 8.13 -0.12
N LEU A 140 4.62 8.66 -1.35
CA LEU A 140 5.89 9.03 -2.00
C LEU A 140 6.50 10.34 -1.47
N ASN A 141 5.82 11.08 -0.60
CA ASN A 141 6.23 12.42 -0.14
C ASN A 141 6.78 12.45 1.30
N GLY A 142 6.97 11.29 1.95
CA GLY A 142 7.33 11.27 3.36
C GLY A 142 8.08 10.04 3.79
N THR A 143 7.73 9.54 4.97
CA THR A 143 8.23 8.28 5.49
C THR A 143 7.27 7.15 5.10
N ILE A 144 7.78 6.08 4.54
CA ILE A 144 6.99 4.89 4.13
C ILE A 144 7.10 3.83 5.23
N LEU A 145 5.97 3.42 5.79
CA LEU A 145 5.88 2.28 6.70
C LEU A 145 5.65 1.00 5.90
N ASN A 146 6.60 0.08 5.96
CA ASN A 146 6.42 -1.26 5.38
C ASN A 146 5.46 -2.08 6.25
N ILE A 147 4.29 -2.37 5.70
CA ILE A 147 3.20 -3.07 6.40
C ILE A 147 3.44 -4.58 6.58
N GLN A 148 4.57 -5.09 6.11
CA GLN A 148 4.96 -6.49 6.25
C GLN A 148 6.05 -6.70 7.32
N THR A 149 6.86 -5.68 7.58
CA THR A 149 8.06 -5.80 8.42
C THR A 149 8.10 -4.79 9.56
N ALA A 150 7.11 -3.91 9.68
CA ALA A 150 7.05 -2.79 10.63
C ALA A 150 8.23 -1.79 10.55
N HIS A 151 9.10 -1.87 9.54
CA HIS A 151 10.15 -0.88 9.36
C HIS A 151 9.64 0.33 8.58
N SER A 152 10.14 1.52 8.90
CA SER A 152 9.86 2.70 8.10
C SER A 152 11.13 3.30 7.50
N TYR A 153 10.97 3.87 6.31
CA TYR A 153 12.05 4.40 5.48
C TYR A 153 11.64 5.72 4.84
N PRO A 154 12.54 6.70 4.70
CA PRO A 154 12.25 7.88 3.90
C PRO A 154 11.99 7.46 2.44
N ALA A 155 10.98 8.06 1.82
CA ALA A 155 10.74 7.90 0.39
C ALA A 155 11.85 8.61 -0.40
N ILE A 156 12.59 7.86 -1.22
CA ILE A 156 13.57 8.40 -2.18
C ILE A 156 13.04 8.05 -3.55
N VAL A 157 12.54 9.04 -4.28
CA VAL A 157 11.74 8.85 -5.47
C VAL A 157 12.36 9.58 -6.66
N SER A 158 12.43 8.93 -7.83
CA SER A 158 12.87 9.54 -9.08
C SER A 158 11.86 10.55 -9.63
N SER A 159 12.30 11.39 -10.58
CA SER A 159 11.39 12.20 -11.39
C SER A 159 10.45 11.31 -12.20
N PRO A 160 9.15 11.66 -12.30
CA PRO A 160 8.20 10.83 -13.03
C PRO A 160 8.44 10.84 -14.54
N GLU A 161 8.24 9.68 -15.16
CA GLU A 161 8.17 9.47 -16.60
C GLU A 161 6.82 8.88 -16.97
N TRP A 162 6.39 9.01 -18.24
CA TRP A 162 5.14 8.42 -18.69
C TRP A 162 5.37 7.09 -19.38
N ASP A 163 4.66 6.07 -18.94
CA ASP A 163 4.70 4.71 -19.47
C ASP A 163 3.33 4.25 -19.96
N LYS A 164 3.33 3.20 -20.78
CA LYS A 164 2.14 2.49 -21.22
C LYS A 164 2.15 1.08 -20.64
N LEU A 165 1.28 0.82 -19.67
CA LEU A 165 1.20 -0.43 -18.93
C LEU A 165 0.12 -1.35 -19.51
N PRO A 166 0.38 -2.67 -19.66
CA PRO A 166 -0.65 -3.63 -19.98
C PRO A 166 -1.63 -3.81 -18.81
N THR A 167 -2.89 -4.06 -19.13
CA THR A 167 -3.91 -4.47 -18.14
C THR A 167 -4.15 -5.98 -18.20
N ALA A 168 -4.70 -6.55 -17.12
CA ALA A 168 -5.03 -7.97 -17.06
C ALA A 168 -6.06 -8.41 -18.11
N ASN A 169 -6.84 -7.47 -18.63
CA ASN A 169 -7.92 -7.71 -19.62
C ASN A 169 -7.47 -7.44 -21.06
N GLY A 170 -6.16 -7.24 -21.31
CA GLY A 170 -5.61 -7.07 -22.65
C GLY A 170 -5.63 -5.64 -23.21
N GLY A 171 -5.91 -4.63 -22.36
CA GLY A 171 -5.81 -3.20 -22.68
C GLY A 171 -4.50 -2.58 -22.23
N PHE A 172 -4.49 -1.22 -22.20
CA PHE A 172 -3.37 -0.43 -21.71
C PHE A 172 -3.83 0.74 -20.85
N ILE A 173 -3.01 1.12 -19.87
CA ILE A 173 -3.15 2.35 -19.10
C ILE A 173 -1.90 3.20 -19.35
N VAL A 174 -2.08 4.51 -19.60
CA VAL A 174 -0.99 5.48 -19.59
C VAL A 174 -0.85 6.04 -18.19
N ALA A 175 0.32 5.89 -17.60
CA ALA A 175 0.56 6.24 -16.20
C ALA A 175 1.96 6.82 -15.98
N GLN A 176 2.10 7.63 -14.95
CA GLN A 176 3.39 8.14 -14.49
C GLN A 176 4.10 7.09 -13.66
N ARG A 177 5.34 6.81 -14.02
CA ARG A 177 6.29 5.94 -13.34
C ARG A 177 7.02 6.68 -12.24
N PHE A 178 7.18 6.04 -11.09
CA PHE A 178 7.99 6.50 -9.96
C PHE A 178 8.86 5.35 -9.48
N ASP A 179 10.18 5.50 -9.59
CA ASP A 179 11.11 4.54 -9.02
C ASP A 179 11.42 4.94 -7.58
N VAL A 180 11.08 4.06 -6.64
CA VAL A 180 11.40 4.20 -5.22
C VAL A 180 12.69 3.45 -4.96
N THR A 181 13.69 4.14 -4.41
CA THR A 181 15.05 3.63 -4.21
C THR A 181 15.49 3.70 -2.74
N GLY A 182 16.70 3.27 -2.44
CA GLY A 182 17.25 3.26 -1.08
C GLY A 182 17.06 1.92 -0.39
N LYS A 183 16.29 1.86 0.71
CA LYS A 183 15.97 0.59 1.39
C LYS A 183 14.80 -0.15 0.76
N LEU A 184 13.94 0.58 0.07
CA LEU A 184 12.88 0.02 -0.77
C LEU A 184 13.32 0.14 -2.23
N HIS A 185 13.15 -0.94 -3.01
CA HIS A 185 13.43 -0.96 -4.43
C HIS A 185 12.18 -1.47 -5.14
N LEU A 186 11.39 -0.53 -5.66
CA LEU A 186 10.17 -0.83 -6.40
C LEU A 186 9.87 0.28 -7.40
N THR A 187 9.10 -0.04 -8.42
CA THR A 187 8.52 0.92 -9.35
C THR A 187 7.01 0.91 -9.20
N VAL A 188 6.40 2.07 -9.03
CA VAL A 188 4.96 2.24 -8.90
C VAL A 188 4.44 3.24 -9.93
N TRP A 189 3.25 2.98 -10.46
CA TRP A 189 2.61 3.82 -11.47
C TRP A 189 1.28 4.37 -11.02
N TYR A 190 1.01 5.64 -11.37
CA TYR A 190 -0.26 6.31 -11.14
C TYR A 190 -0.75 6.95 -12.44
N ASP A 191 -2.02 6.77 -12.75
CA ASP A 191 -2.64 7.40 -13.91
C ASP A 191 -2.80 8.93 -13.74
N GLN A 192 -3.37 9.59 -14.74
CA GLN A 192 -3.62 11.04 -14.72
C GLN A 192 -4.53 11.50 -13.57
N ASN A 193 -5.31 10.61 -12.97
CA ASN A 193 -6.19 10.87 -11.82
C ASN A 193 -5.53 10.53 -10.48
N ASN A 194 -4.22 10.23 -10.47
CA ASN A 194 -3.46 9.69 -9.33
C ASN A 194 -3.97 8.35 -8.82
N ALA A 195 -4.70 7.59 -9.63
CA ALA A 195 -5.11 6.24 -9.26
C ALA A 195 -3.97 5.24 -9.50
N TRP A 196 -3.73 4.38 -8.53
CA TRP A 196 -2.72 3.32 -8.63
C TRP A 196 -3.00 2.41 -9.84
N SER A 197 -1.98 2.24 -10.68
CA SER A 197 -2.12 1.60 -11.99
C SER A 197 -1.16 0.46 -12.25
N GLY A 198 -0.10 0.31 -11.46
CA GLY A 198 0.87 -0.76 -11.59
C GLY A 198 1.92 -0.76 -10.50
N LEU A 199 2.58 -1.89 -10.33
CA LEU A 199 3.67 -2.10 -9.39
C LEU A 199 4.63 -3.13 -9.97
N GLU A 200 5.93 -2.87 -9.82
CA GLU A 200 6.99 -3.84 -10.09
C GLU A 200 8.03 -3.81 -8.97
N PHE A 201 8.53 -4.97 -8.61
CA PHE A 201 9.66 -5.14 -7.70
C PHE A 201 10.32 -6.51 -7.90
N HIS A 202 11.53 -6.66 -7.37
CA HIS A 202 12.28 -7.91 -7.47
C HIS A 202 12.47 -8.54 -6.10
N VAL A 203 11.82 -9.69 -5.87
CA VAL A 203 12.00 -10.55 -4.68
C VAL A 203 11.96 -12.01 -5.11
N ASN A 204 13.12 -12.65 -5.26
CA ASN A 204 13.23 -14.02 -5.77
C ASN A 204 12.57 -14.23 -7.14
N GLY A 205 12.57 -13.20 -7.99
CA GLY A 205 11.94 -13.11 -9.30
C GLY A 205 11.38 -11.71 -9.54
N ASP A 206 10.95 -11.43 -10.76
CA ASP A 206 10.35 -10.16 -11.15
C ASP A 206 8.84 -10.22 -10.95
N GLU A 207 8.36 -9.55 -9.91
CA GLU A 207 6.92 -9.39 -9.64
C GLU A 207 6.40 -8.16 -10.38
N SER A 208 5.29 -8.34 -11.10
CA SER A 208 4.57 -7.27 -11.76
C SER A 208 3.06 -7.34 -11.51
N TYR A 209 2.43 -6.17 -11.49
CA TYR A 209 1.00 -6.00 -11.19
C TYR A 209 0.28 -5.45 -12.41
N GLN A 210 -0.67 -6.23 -12.95
CA GLN A 210 -1.54 -5.82 -14.05
C GLN A 210 -2.92 -5.50 -13.50
N LYS A 211 -3.35 -4.25 -13.67
CA LYS A 211 -4.66 -3.79 -13.18
C LYS A 211 -5.79 -4.57 -13.84
N ILE A 212 -6.71 -5.09 -13.04
CA ILE A 212 -7.97 -5.64 -13.49
C ILE A 212 -8.91 -4.45 -13.69
N THR A 213 -9.31 -4.20 -14.92
CA THR A 213 -10.26 -3.13 -15.26
C THR A 213 -11.66 -3.71 -15.40
N ALA A 214 -12.66 -2.97 -14.91
CA ALA A 214 -14.08 -3.33 -15.08
C ALA A 214 -14.51 -3.24 -16.55
#